data_f5a0c9d20137282e39c4b8a0d057dae8
#
_entry.id   f5a0c9d20137282e39c4b8a0d057dae8
#
_cell.length_a   1.000
_cell.length_b   1.000
_cell.length_c   1.000
_cell.angle_alpha   90.00
_cell.angle_beta   90.00
_cell.angle_gamma   90.00
#
_symmetry.space_group_name_H-M   'P 1'
#
loop_
_entity.id
_entity.type
_entity.pdbx_description
1 polymer ?
#
loop_
_entity_poly.entity_id
_entity_poly.type
_entity_poly.pdbx_seq_one_letter_code
_entity_poly.pdbx_strand_id
1 'polypeptide(L)'
;SKSDNGELYVAEIGEKIVGMFVLVENDKRWDDDISAYYLHNFTTDPEIRGLGEIILKYCEKKAVQDGKERFRLDCGVKSKELNDYYESRGFVFVGICDESPYYIGNKREKKLS
;
A
#
# COMPACT_ATOMS: atom_id res chain seq x y z
N SER A 1 6.39 -6.60 -14.07
CA SER A 1 6.65 -5.75 -15.21
C SER A 1 6.23 -4.32 -14.94
N LYS A 2 6.83 -3.42 -15.64
CA LYS A 2 6.50 -2.02 -15.50
C LYS A 2 5.34 -1.67 -16.41
N SER A 3 4.37 -0.94 -15.87
CA SER A 3 3.23 -0.46 -16.63
C SER A 3 3.13 1.05 -16.43
N ASP A 4 2.17 1.69 -17.10
CA ASP A 4 1.92 3.10 -16.91
C ASP A 4 1.54 3.42 -15.47
N ASN A 5 1.05 2.43 -14.73
CA ASN A 5 0.57 2.60 -13.36
C ASN A 5 1.57 2.17 -12.30
N GLY A 6 2.77 1.76 -12.71
CA GLY A 6 3.79 1.41 -11.73
C GLY A 6 4.44 0.07 -11.99
N GLU A 7 5.11 -0.44 -10.97
CA GLU A 7 5.90 -1.66 -11.06
C GLU A 7 5.40 -2.73 -10.12
N LEU A 8 5.41 -3.97 -10.61
CA LEU A 8 5.10 -5.14 -9.79
C LEU A 8 6.38 -5.62 -9.12
N TYR A 9 6.30 -5.84 -7.82
CA TYR A 9 7.40 -6.39 -7.02
C TYR A 9 6.99 -7.72 -6.45
N VAL A 10 7.94 -8.64 -6.35
CA VAL A 10 7.70 -9.92 -5.69
C VAL A 10 8.74 -10.13 -4.60
N ALA A 11 8.30 -10.80 -3.52
CA ALA A 11 9.19 -11.21 -2.45
C ALA A 11 9.33 -12.74 -2.55
N GLU A 12 10.57 -13.21 -2.48
CA GLU A 12 10.84 -14.63 -2.65
C GLU A 12 11.68 -15.17 -1.51
N ILE A 13 11.42 -16.44 -1.16
CA ILE A 13 12.28 -17.19 -0.27
C ILE A 13 12.64 -18.46 -1.05
N GLY A 14 13.95 -18.62 -1.36
CA GLY A 14 14.36 -19.68 -2.26
C GLY A 14 13.77 -19.44 -3.63
N GLU A 15 13.04 -20.42 -4.15
CA GLU A 15 12.38 -20.29 -5.44
C GLU A 15 10.87 -20.04 -5.31
N LYS A 16 10.40 -19.81 -4.09
CA LYS A 16 8.97 -19.63 -3.84
C LYS A 16 8.64 -18.16 -3.69
N ILE A 17 7.62 -17.71 -4.42
CA ILE A 17 7.10 -16.34 -4.24
C ILE A 17 6.21 -16.35 -3.00
N VAL A 18 6.55 -15.51 -2.02
CA VAL A 18 5.82 -15.45 -0.75
C VAL A 18 5.07 -14.14 -0.56
N GLY A 19 5.26 -13.20 -1.47
CA GLY A 19 4.51 -11.93 -1.40
C GLY A 19 4.63 -11.17 -2.69
N MET A 20 3.69 -10.25 -2.91
CA MET A 20 3.75 -9.37 -4.07
C MET A 20 3.01 -8.08 -3.77
N PHE A 21 3.38 -7.04 -4.48
CA PHE A 21 2.72 -5.73 -4.36
C PHE A 21 3.05 -4.89 -5.58
N VAL A 22 2.23 -3.87 -5.79
CA VAL A 22 2.43 -2.92 -6.87
C VAL A 22 2.57 -1.53 -6.25
N LEU A 23 3.56 -0.77 -6.69
CA LEU A 23 3.69 0.64 -6.30
C LEU A 23 3.43 1.50 -7.52
N VAL A 24 2.50 2.45 -7.40
CA VAL A 24 2.19 3.39 -8.47
C VAL A 24 2.41 4.81 -7.97
N GLU A 25 2.66 5.73 -8.89
CA GLU A 25 2.90 7.13 -8.54
C GLU A 25 1.65 7.99 -8.65
N ASN A 26 0.59 7.47 -9.25
CA ASN A 26 -0.66 8.19 -9.44
C ASN A 26 -1.83 7.27 -9.17
N ASP A 27 -2.87 7.82 -8.54
CA ASP A 27 -4.08 7.07 -8.29
C ASP A 27 -5.26 8.04 -8.36
N LYS A 28 -6.15 7.83 -9.32
CA LYS A 28 -7.27 8.73 -9.58
C LYS A 28 -8.23 8.86 -8.41
N ARG A 29 -8.20 7.91 -7.50
CA ARG A 29 -9.07 7.94 -6.33
C ARG A 29 -8.62 8.96 -5.28
N TRP A 30 -7.42 9.51 -5.46
CA TRP A 30 -6.88 10.53 -4.58
C TRP A 30 -6.85 11.86 -5.35
N ASP A 31 -7.50 12.85 -4.78
CA ASP A 31 -7.79 14.10 -5.47
C ASP A 31 -6.91 15.24 -4.96
N ASP A 32 -5.61 15.08 -5.13
CA ASP A 32 -4.65 16.14 -4.78
C ASP A 32 -3.37 15.98 -5.60
N ASP A 33 -2.45 16.92 -5.43
CA ASP A 33 -1.18 16.96 -6.15
C ASP A 33 0.00 16.55 -5.29
N ILE A 34 -0.27 15.90 -4.16
CA ILE A 34 0.80 15.52 -3.25
C ILE A 34 1.59 14.35 -3.85
N SER A 35 2.91 14.47 -3.79
CA SER A 35 3.80 13.44 -4.28
C SER A 35 3.73 12.23 -3.37
N ALA A 36 3.33 11.09 -3.92
CA ALA A 36 3.11 9.90 -3.12
C ALA A 36 3.36 8.63 -3.91
N TYR A 37 3.68 7.55 -3.20
CA TYR A 37 3.54 6.21 -3.73
C TYR A 37 2.26 5.62 -3.18
N TYR A 38 1.57 4.86 -4.03
CA TYR A 38 0.32 4.19 -3.71
C TYR A 38 0.54 2.68 -3.79
N LEU A 39 0.21 1.98 -2.72
CA LEU A 39 0.40 0.53 -2.63
C LEU A 39 -0.88 -0.18 -3.07
N HIS A 40 -0.75 -1.07 -4.04
CA HIS A 40 -1.87 -1.86 -4.55
C HIS A 40 -1.51 -3.33 -4.60
N ASN A 41 -2.54 -4.18 -4.59
CA ASN A 41 -2.39 -5.63 -4.78
C ASN A 41 -1.36 -6.24 -3.84
N PHE A 42 -1.39 -5.79 -2.60
CA PHE A 42 -0.45 -6.22 -1.58
C PHE A 42 -0.93 -7.54 -0.98
N THR A 43 -0.17 -8.60 -1.23
CA THR A 43 -0.49 -9.92 -0.72
C THR A 43 0.75 -10.57 -0.13
N THR A 44 0.57 -11.37 0.91
CA THR A 44 1.66 -12.10 1.54
C THR A 44 1.18 -13.48 1.91
N ASP A 45 2.13 -14.42 1.98
CA ASP A 45 1.86 -15.75 2.50
C ASP A 45 1.66 -15.64 4.01
N PRO A 46 0.48 -15.97 4.52
CA PRO A 46 0.21 -15.80 5.95
C PRO A 46 1.07 -16.68 6.85
N GLU A 47 1.71 -17.70 6.30
CA GLU A 47 2.58 -18.57 7.08
C GLU A 47 3.95 -17.94 7.32
N ILE A 48 4.27 -16.86 6.61
CA ILE A 48 5.54 -16.15 6.80
C ILE A 48 5.30 -14.98 7.72
N ARG A 49 5.67 -15.14 8.99
CA ARG A 49 5.43 -14.09 9.97
C ARG A 49 6.27 -12.85 9.71
N GLY A 50 5.64 -11.69 9.85
CA GLY A 50 6.33 -10.41 9.73
C GLY A 50 6.65 -9.99 8.32
N LEU A 51 6.27 -10.76 7.31
CA LEU A 51 6.58 -10.42 5.92
C LEU A 51 5.88 -9.13 5.50
N GLY A 52 4.62 -8.96 5.89
CA GLY A 52 3.88 -7.75 5.56
C GLY A 52 4.58 -6.50 6.08
N GLU A 53 5.06 -6.56 7.31
CA GLU A 53 5.77 -5.43 7.90
C GLU A 53 7.09 -5.14 7.18
N ILE A 54 7.81 -6.19 6.81
CA ILE A 54 9.06 -6.05 6.06
C ILE A 54 8.79 -5.35 4.72
N ILE A 55 7.75 -5.77 4.03
CA ILE A 55 7.40 -5.19 2.74
C ILE A 55 6.98 -3.72 2.91
N LEU A 56 6.16 -3.43 3.92
CA LEU A 56 5.74 -2.05 4.16
C LEU A 56 6.94 -1.16 4.46
N LYS A 57 7.90 -1.64 5.24
CA LYS A 57 9.10 -0.86 5.54
C LYS A 57 9.95 -0.65 4.30
N TYR A 58 10.04 -1.66 3.45
CA TYR A 58 10.76 -1.52 2.17
C TYR A 58 10.12 -0.42 1.31
N CYS A 59 8.80 -0.45 1.19
CA CYS A 59 8.07 0.52 0.38
C CYS A 59 8.22 1.94 0.95
N GLU A 60 8.15 2.06 2.27
CA GLU A 60 8.31 3.36 2.92
C GLU A 60 9.70 3.92 2.66
N LYS A 61 10.73 3.08 2.80
CA LYS A 61 12.10 3.49 2.56
C LYS A 61 12.29 3.94 1.12
N LYS A 62 11.73 3.18 0.19
CA LYS A 62 11.80 3.54 -1.23
C LYS A 62 11.12 4.87 -1.49
N ALA A 63 9.96 5.10 -0.88
CA ALA A 63 9.25 6.36 -1.05
C ALA A 63 10.08 7.53 -0.53
N VAL A 64 10.70 7.38 0.61
CA VAL A 64 11.59 8.42 1.16
C VAL A 64 12.77 8.67 0.23
N GLN A 65 13.40 7.60 -0.26
CA GLN A 65 14.54 7.73 -1.15
C GLN A 65 14.18 8.43 -2.45
N ASP A 66 12.96 8.23 -2.92
CA ASP A 66 12.49 8.83 -4.17
C ASP A 66 11.85 10.20 -3.96
N GLY A 67 11.93 10.73 -2.75
CA GLY A 67 11.47 12.09 -2.45
C GLY A 67 9.97 12.24 -2.32
N LYS A 68 9.26 11.17 -2.10
CA LYS A 68 7.81 11.24 -1.95
C LYS A 68 7.44 11.83 -0.59
N GLU A 69 6.34 12.56 -0.54
CA GLU A 69 5.86 13.18 0.69
C GLU A 69 4.93 12.27 1.48
N ARG A 70 4.31 11.32 0.81
CA ARG A 70 3.32 10.41 1.42
C ARG A 70 3.49 9.00 0.91
N PHE A 71 3.13 8.05 1.74
CA PHE A 71 2.97 6.66 1.36
C PHE A 71 1.49 6.32 1.63
N ARG A 72 0.77 5.91 0.60
CA ARG A 72 -0.69 5.80 0.61
C ARG A 72 -1.17 4.42 0.23
N LEU A 73 -2.31 4.04 0.80
CA LEU A 73 -2.98 2.80 0.45
C LEU A 73 -4.46 2.91 0.79
N ASP A 74 -5.22 1.89 0.43
CA ASP A 74 -6.61 1.79 0.86
C ASP A 74 -6.89 0.34 1.22
N CYS A 75 -7.88 0.13 2.08
CA CYS A 75 -8.34 -1.20 2.45
C CYS A 75 -9.84 -1.16 2.69
N GLY A 76 -10.50 -2.31 2.52
CA GLY A 76 -11.95 -2.37 2.62
C GLY A 76 -12.47 -1.85 3.95
N VAL A 77 -13.57 -1.09 3.91
CA VAL A 77 -14.14 -0.49 5.12
C VAL A 77 -14.55 -1.53 6.14
N LYS A 78 -14.91 -2.73 5.68
CA LYS A 78 -15.38 -3.79 6.58
C LYS A 78 -14.26 -4.62 7.20
N SER A 79 -13.04 -4.42 6.76
CA SER A 79 -11.92 -5.21 7.25
C SER A 79 -11.32 -4.55 8.48
N LYS A 80 -11.92 -4.84 9.65
CA LYS A 80 -11.44 -4.28 10.90
C LYS A 80 -9.97 -4.63 11.15
N GLU A 81 -9.61 -5.88 10.87
CA GLU A 81 -8.27 -6.35 11.11
C GLU A 81 -7.23 -5.59 10.30
N LEU A 82 -7.49 -5.38 9.02
CA LEU A 82 -6.56 -4.62 8.17
C LEU A 82 -6.51 -3.15 8.57
N ASN A 83 -7.65 -2.56 8.89
CA ASN A 83 -7.68 -1.16 9.31
C ASN A 83 -6.89 -0.97 10.60
N ASP A 84 -7.06 -1.86 11.57
CA ASP A 84 -6.31 -1.79 12.82
C ASP A 84 -4.81 -1.99 12.57
N TYR A 85 -4.48 -2.90 11.67
CA TYR A 85 -3.09 -3.19 11.33
C TYR A 85 -2.40 -1.95 10.76
N TYR A 86 -3.04 -1.32 9.77
CA TYR A 86 -2.44 -0.15 9.15
C TYR A 86 -2.40 1.05 10.09
N GLU A 87 -3.45 1.24 10.88
CA GLU A 87 -3.45 2.34 11.83
C GLU A 87 -2.34 2.20 12.85
N SER A 88 -2.08 0.99 13.34
CA SER A 88 -1.02 0.75 14.32
C SER A 88 0.36 1.02 13.73
N ARG A 89 0.48 1.08 12.42
CA ARG A 89 1.74 1.34 11.74
C ARG A 89 1.86 2.75 11.20
N GLY A 90 0.96 3.63 11.63
CA GLY A 90 1.08 5.04 11.30
C GLY A 90 0.32 5.49 10.07
N PHE A 91 -0.50 4.62 9.48
CA PHE A 91 -1.32 4.97 8.32
C PHE A 91 -2.66 5.51 8.81
N VAL A 92 -2.81 6.83 8.80
CA VAL A 92 -4.00 7.48 9.33
C VAL A 92 -5.11 7.51 8.29
N PHE A 93 -6.34 7.38 8.76
CA PHE A 93 -7.51 7.46 7.89
C PHE A 93 -7.67 8.89 7.36
N VAL A 94 -7.89 9.03 6.05
CA VAL A 94 -8.06 10.34 5.43
C VAL A 94 -9.30 10.45 4.54
N GLY A 95 -10.06 9.38 4.36
CA GLY A 95 -11.27 9.47 3.56
C GLY A 95 -11.73 8.14 3.03
N ILE A 96 -12.81 8.16 2.30
CA ILE A 96 -13.43 6.97 1.71
C ILE A 96 -13.27 7.03 0.21
N CYS A 97 -12.92 5.90 -0.41
CA CYS A 97 -13.08 5.75 -1.84
C CYS A 97 -14.29 4.82 -2.06
N ASP A 98 -15.24 5.30 -2.85
CA ASP A 98 -16.48 4.57 -3.08
C ASP A 98 -16.56 4.17 -4.55
N GLU A 99 -16.35 2.89 -4.80
CA GLU A 99 -16.46 2.32 -6.14
C GLU A 99 -17.60 1.30 -6.16
N SER A 100 -18.70 1.68 -5.51
CA SER A 100 -19.89 0.82 -5.43
C SER A 100 -20.38 0.43 -6.83
N PRO A 101 -20.92 -0.78 -6.98
CA PRO A 101 -21.14 -1.78 -5.94
C PRO A 101 -19.93 -2.67 -5.68
N TYR A 102 -18.80 -2.40 -6.35
CA TYR A 102 -17.68 -3.34 -6.33
C TYR A 102 -16.80 -3.20 -5.11
N TYR A 103 -16.62 -1.99 -4.60
CA TYR A 103 -15.65 -1.79 -3.54
C TYR A 103 -15.88 -0.45 -2.83
N ILE A 104 -15.78 -0.46 -1.51
CA ILE A 104 -15.74 0.75 -0.69
C ILE A 104 -14.54 0.59 0.23
N GLY A 105 -13.61 1.53 0.18
CA GLY A 105 -12.37 1.43 0.94
C GLY A 105 -12.08 2.64 1.79
N ASN A 106 -11.34 2.42 2.85
CA ASN A 106 -10.75 3.48 3.66
C ASN A 106 -9.41 3.86 3.07
N LYS A 107 -9.25 5.12 2.70
CA LYS A 107 -7.97 5.64 2.24
C LYS A 107 -7.14 6.01 3.46
N ARG A 108 -5.90 5.54 3.48
CA ARG A 108 -5.00 5.80 4.60
C ARG A 108 -3.65 6.25 4.08
N GLU A 109 -2.99 7.11 4.83
CA GLU A 109 -1.69 7.60 4.41
C GLU A 109 -0.75 7.77 5.59
N LYS A 110 0.55 7.72 5.29
CA LYS A 110 1.61 7.97 6.23
C LYS A 110 2.45 9.12 5.71
N LYS A 111 2.67 10.12 6.54
CA LYS A 111 3.51 11.26 6.18
C LYS A 111 4.98 10.85 6.23
N LEU A 112 5.72 11.25 5.19
CA LEU A 112 7.15 10.94 5.09
C LEU A 112 8.01 12.19 5.23
N SER A 113 7.39 13.34 5.04
CA SER A 113 8.12 14.59 5.19
C SER A 113 7.19 15.74 5.54
#